data_6206bfad31b85f7b8e313f9acea1a109
#
_entry.id   6206bfad31b85f7b8e313f9acea1a109
#
_cell.length_a   1.000
_cell.length_b   1.000
_cell.length_c   1.000
_cell.angle_alpha   90.00
_cell.angle_beta   90.00
_cell.angle_gamma   90.00
#
_symmetry.space_group_name_H-M   'P 1'
#
loop_
_entity.id
_entity.type
_entity.pdbx_description
1 polymer ?
#
loop_
_entity_poly.entity_id
_entity_poly.type
_entity_poly.pdbx_seq_one_letter_code
_entity_poly.pdbx_strand_id
1 'polypeptide(L)'
;NGNADDPAIWFNEVDPSLSIVFGTDKYNGVYSYNLSGDVIGFSKSGSMNSIDLRTLNDNTYIFTTDSSNNTVNVWVYKNSYLHNKSKEGSFALDKIPHHTSKVNFLAYGLCGGLSKKDEVIIFVTEAKGPGVQLWKFDDVKLSLLNTFNNSNAYESEGCVFDDENQKFFISEENKKGVIRSY
;
A
#
# COMPACT_ATOMS: atom_id res chain seq x y z
N ASN A 1 4.73 20.89 8.62
CA ASN A 1 4.54 20.81 7.17
C ASN A 1 4.56 19.34 6.80
N GLY A 2 3.38 18.78 6.50
CA GLY A 2 3.26 17.43 5.96
C GLY A 2 3.68 17.38 4.50
N ASN A 3 4.04 16.21 4.03
CA ASN A 3 4.30 15.92 2.63
C ASN A 3 3.37 14.77 2.21
N ALA A 4 2.12 15.14 1.87
CA ALA A 4 1.13 14.18 1.38
C ALA A 4 1.59 13.56 0.07
N ASP A 5 1.39 12.27 -0.08
CA ASP A 5 1.86 11.53 -1.23
C ASP A 5 0.77 10.63 -1.82
N ASP A 6 0.60 9.44 -1.32
CA ASP A 6 -0.19 8.39 -1.95
C ASP A 6 -1.48 8.09 -1.17
N PRO A 7 -2.64 7.94 -1.83
CA PRO A 7 -3.90 7.59 -1.18
C PRO A 7 -4.32 6.15 -1.44
N ALA A 8 -5.05 5.57 -0.48
CA ALA A 8 -5.80 4.33 -0.65
C ALA A 8 -7.20 4.46 -0.03
N ILE A 9 -8.17 3.71 -0.55
CA ILE A 9 -9.56 3.78 -0.05
C ILE A 9 -10.01 2.39 0.39
N TRP A 10 -10.37 2.27 1.66
CA TRP A 10 -11.16 1.13 2.12
C TRP A 10 -12.63 1.41 1.83
N PHE A 11 -13.19 0.60 0.94
CA PHE A 11 -14.61 0.67 0.61
C PHE A 11 -15.43 -0.12 1.63
N ASN A 12 -16.39 0.54 2.27
CA ASN A 12 -17.28 -0.08 3.22
C ASN A 12 -18.52 -0.63 2.49
N GLU A 13 -18.57 -1.94 2.27
CA GLU A 13 -19.68 -2.59 1.57
C GLU A 13 -21.01 -2.53 2.33
N VAL A 14 -21.00 -2.39 3.66
CA VAL A 14 -22.19 -2.30 4.50
C VAL A 14 -22.82 -0.92 4.42
N ASP A 15 -22.01 0.12 4.47
CA ASP A 15 -22.40 1.52 4.34
C ASP A 15 -21.32 2.31 3.61
N PRO A 16 -21.42 2.51 2.31
CA PRO A 16 -20.42 3.23 1.53
C PRO A 16 -20.09 4.64 2.03
N SER A 17 -21.00 5.31 2.73
CA SER A 17 -20.76 6.63 3.31
C SER A 17 -19.74 6.62 4.46
N LEU A 18 -19.50 5.44 5.03
CA LEU A 18 -18.52 5.16 6.07
C LEU A 18 -17.19 4.60 5.52
N SER A 19 -16.92 4.72 4.24
CA SER A 19 -15.61 4.37 3.67
C SER A 19 -14.51 5.25 4.27
N ILE A 20 -13.28 4.73 4.34
CA ILE A 20 -12.12 5.42 4.90
C ILE A 20 -11.11 5.69 3.78
N VAL A 21 -10.66 6.93 3.68
CA VAL A 21 -9.53 7.32 2.83
C VAL A 21 -8.27 7.36 3.69
N PHE A 22 -7.24 6.65 3.26
CA PHE A 22 -5.90 6.73 3.83
C PHE A 22 -5.04 7.65 2.99
N GLY A 23 -4.12 8.37 3.62
CA GLY A 23 -3.14 9.18 2.92
C GLY A 23 -1.80 9.12 3.61
N THR A 24 -0.75 8.87 2.86
CA THR A 24 0.62 8.85 3.41
C THR A 24 1.17 10.26 3.59
N ASP A 25 2.01 10.41 4.62
CA ASP A 25 2.90 11.55 4.84
C ASP A 25 4.33 11.02 4.83
N LYS A 26 5.12 11.44 3.82
CA LYS A 26 6.51 10.99 3.60
C LYS A 26 7.43 11.12 4.81
N TYR A 27 7.06 11.93 5.78
CA TYR A 27 7.89 12.18 6.96
C TYR A 27 7.33 11.63 8.28
N ASN A 28 6.01 11.38 8.33
CA ASN A 28 5.38 11.19 9.63
C ASN A 28 4.53 9.93 9.77
N GLY A 29 3.93 9.41 8.69
CA GLY A 29 3.09 8.21 8.79
C GLY A 29 1.86 8.21 7.88
N VAL A 30 0.70 7.82 8.43
CA VAL A 30 -0.54 7.68 7.66
C VAL A 30 -1.70 8.40 8.36
N TYR A 31 -2.38 9.24 7.60
CA TYR A 31 -3.66 9.84 8.01
C TYR A 31 -4.83 8.96 7.56
N SER A 32 -5.90 8.98 8.34
CA SER A 32 -7.19 8.43 7.96
C SER A 32 -8.23 9.54 7.91
N TYR A 33 -9.04 9.55 6.87
CA TYR A 33 -10.05 10.56 6.62
C TYR A 33 -11.42 9.91 6.38
N ASN A 34 -12.49 10.61 6.73
CA ASN A 34 -13.82 10.29 6.22
C ASN A 34 -14.00 10.83 4.78
N LEU A 35 -15.13 10.52 4.14
CA LEU A 35 -15.40 10.97 2.78
C LEU A 35 -15.68 12.49 2.67
N SER A 36 -15.87 13.19 3.79
CA SER A 36 -15.95 14.66 3.82
C SER A 36 -14.58 15.33 3.86
N GLY A 37 -13.50 14.55 4.00
CA GLY A 37 -12.13 15.03 4.11
C GLY A 37 -11.70 15.40 5.54
N ASP A 38 -12.54 15.10 6.55
CA ASP A 38 -12.15 15.31 7.94
C ASP A 38 -11.17 14.23 8.38
N VAL A 39 -10.13 14.63 9.11
CA VAL A 39 -9.19 13.68 9.73
C VAL A 39 -9.88 12.93 10.85
N ILE A 40 -9.97 11.61 10.73
CA ILE A 40 -10.52 10.70 11.75
C ILE A 40 -9.43 9.97 12.53
N GLY A 41 -8.16 10.06 12.10
CA GLY A 41 -7.03 9.50 12.79
C GLY A 41 -5.69 9.76 12.12
N PHE A 42 -4.62 9.56 12.90
CA PHE A 42 -3.24 9.67 12.44
C PHE A 42 -2.37 8.64 13.13
N SER A 43 -1.63 7.87 12.37
CA SER A 43 -0.62 6.93 12.84
C SER A 43 0.78 7.47 12.55
N LYS A 44 1.55 7.71 13.61
CA LYS A 44 2.97 8.07 13.49
C LYS A 44 3.82 6.80 13.32
N SER A 45 3.73 6.19 12.13
CA SER A 45 4.27 4.85 11.87
C SER A 45 5.61 4.86 11.11
N GLY A 46 6.09 6.01 10.64
CA GLY A 46 7.39 6.14 9.92
C GLY A 46 7.31 7.04 8.70
N SER A 47 8.30 6.94 7.82
CA SER A 47 8.36 7.70 6.56
C SER A 47 7.62 6.94 5.46
N MET A 48 6.28 7.01 5.49
CA MET A 48 5.44 6.24 4.58
C MET A 48 5.37 6.89 3.21
N ASN A 49 5.89 6.20 2.19
CA ASN A 49 5.93 6.73 0.83
C ASN A 49 4.67 6.33 0.06
N SER A 50 4.37 5.06 -0.07
CA SER A 50 3.19 4.57 -0.78
C SER A 50 2.28 3.76 0.11
N ILE A 51 1.00 3.70 -0.27
CA ILE A 51 -0.03 2.93 0.40
C ILE A 51 -0.99 2.32 -0.62
N ASP A 52 -1.33 1.04 -0.44
CA ASP A 52 -2.44 0.37 -1.14
C ASP A 52 -3.11 -0.63 -0.20
N LEU A 53 -4.23 -1.14 -0.59
CA LEU A 53 -4.95 -2.14 0.18
C LEU A 53 -5.71 -3.15 -0.69
N ARG A 54 -5.95 -4.32 -0.11
CA ARG A 54 -6.89 -5.32 -0.67
C ARG A 54 -7.75 -5.89 0.42
N THR A 55 -9.01 -6.11 0.08
CA THR A 55 -9.93 -6.85 0.94
C THR A 55 -10.07 -8.27 0.41
N LEU A 56 -9.87 -9.24 1.29
CA LEU A 56 -10.06 -10.66 1.00
C LEU A 56 -10.84 -11.30 2.16
N ASN A 57 -11.96 -11.92 1.85
CA ASN A 57 -12.90 -12.43 2.86
C ASN A 57 -13.32 -11.31 3.83
N ASP A 58 -13.14 -11.50 5.14
CA ASP A 58 -13.48 -10.50 6.16
C ASP A 58 -12.28 -9.66 6.61
N ASN A 59 -11.15 -9.74 5.91
CA ASN A 59 -9.94 -9.00 6.25
C ASN A 59 -9.63 -7.92 5.22
N THR A 60 -9.22 -6.76 5.68
CA THR A 60 -8.54 -5.73 4.88
C THR A 60 -7.05 -5.74 5.21
N TYR A 61 -6.25 -5.88 4.18
CA TYR A 61 -4.79 -5.83 4.21
C TYR A 61 -4.35 -4.48 3.69
N ILE A 62 -3.68 -3.69 4.52
CA ILE A 62 -3.18 -2.36 4.19
C ILE A 62 -1.66 -2.44 4.10
N PHE A 63 -1.11 -2.01 2.99
CA PHE A 63 0.32 -2.10 2.67
C PHE A 63 0.94 -0.72 2.59
N THR A 64 2.17 -0.56 3.08
CA THR A 64 2.96 0.65 2.86
C THR A 64 4.42 0.32 2.60
N THR A 65 5.14 1.25 1.95
CA THR A 65 6.59 1.31 1.99
C THR A 65 7.05 2.33 3.03
N ASP A 66 8.05 1.98 3.83
CA ASP A 66 8.78 2.92 4.69
C ASP A 66 10.17 3.17 4.08
N SER A 67 10.34 4.36 3.51
CA SER A 67 11.58 4.73 2.82
C SER A 67 12.78 4.95 3.76
N SER A 68 12.53 5.32 5.03
CA SER A 68 13.61 5.51 6.01
C SER A 68 14.19 4.21 6.53
N ASN A 69 13.38 3.16 6.54
CA ASN A 69 13.78 1.83 7.01
C ASN A 69 13.96 0.82 5.88
N ASN A 70 13.60 1.15 4.65
CA ASN A 70 13.55 0.23 3.50
C ASN A 70 12.75 -1.03 3.82
N THR A 71 11.51 -0.83 4.21
CA THR A 71 10.61 -1.95 4.55
C THR A 71 9.31 -1.88 3.75
N VAL A 72 8.76 -3.06 3.50
CA VAL A 72 7.36 -3.26 3.19
C VAL A 72 6.64 -3.66 4.49
N ASN A 73 5.52 -3.00 4.74
CA ASN A 73 4.74 -3.15 5.97
C ASN A 73 3.33 -3.60 5.65
N VAL A 74 2.72 -4.37 6.56
CA VAL A 74 1.33 -4.83 6.44
C VAL A 74 0.61 -4.65 7.77
N TRP A 75 -0.59 -4.07 7.70
CA TRP A 75 -1.60 -4.11 8.75
C TRP A 75 -2.77 -4.96 8.26
N VAL A 76 -3.37 -5.71 9.17
CA VAL A 76 -4.53 -6.55 8.89
C VAL A 76 -5.64 -6.20 9.87
N TYR A 77 -6.79 -5.81 9.34
CA TYR A 77 -7.97 -5.49 10.13
C TYR A 77 -9.19 -6.25 9.64
N LYS A 78 -10.07 -6.65 10.56
CA LYS A 78 -11.40 -7.13 10.22
C LYS A 78 -12.24 -6.00 9.62
N ASN A 79 -13.00 -6.29 8.56
CA ASN A 79 -13.91 -5.31 7.96
C ASN A 79 -14.94 -4.82 8.97
N SER A 80 -15.45 -5.70 9.84
CA SER A 80 -16.36 -5.34 10.92
C SER A 80 -15.74 -4.35 11.92
N TYR A 81 -14.44 -4.49 12.20
CA TYR A 81 -13.70 -3.55 13.06
C TYR A 81 -13.58 -2.17 12.39
N LEU A 82 -13.18 -2.13 11.11
CA LEU A 82 -13.09 -0.88 10.34
C LEU A 82 -14.44 -0.19 10.23
N HIS A 83 -15.53 -0.95 9.97
CA HIS A 83 -16.88 -0.41 9.93
C HIS A 83 -17.27 0.28 11.25
N ASN A 84 -17.04 -0.38 12.38
CA ASN A 84 -17.36 0.18 13.69
C ASN A 84 -16.54 1.45 13.98
N LYS A 85 -15.24 1.42 13.67
CA LYS A 85 -14.35 2.56 13.87
C LYS A 85 -14.69 3.76 12.99
N SER A 86 -15.07 3.52 11.73
CA SER A 86 -15.55 4.57 10.84
C SER A 86 -16.86 5.17 11.35
N LYS A 87 -17.79 4.35 11.82
CA LYS A 87 -19.04 4.82 12.43
C LYS A 87 -18.81 5.66 13.70
N GLU A 88 -17.78 5.32 14.49
CA GLU A 88 -17.33 6.13 15.63
C GLU A 88 -16.66 7.45 15.20
N GLY A 89 -16.32 7.59 13.91
CA GLY A 89 -15.55 8.75 13.39
C GLY A 89 -14.11 8.78 13.91
N SER A 90 -13.54 7.62 14.26
CA SER A 90 -12.19 7.55 14.85
C SER A 90 -11.49 6.26 14.44
N PHE A 91 -10.52 6.36 13.53
CA PHE A 91 -9.64 5.26 13.15
C PHE A 91 -8.24 5.75 12.79
N ALA A 92 -7.22 5.12 13.33
CA ALA A 92 -5.82 5.24 12.90
C ALA A 92 -5.20 3.85 12.81
N LEU A 93 -4.28 3.66 11.88
CA LEU A 93 -3.46 2.44 11.87
C LEU A 93 -2.69 2.30 13.19
N ASP A 94 -2.44 1.09 13.62
CA ASP A 94 -1.53 0.84 14.74
C ASP A 94 -0.16 1.44 14.42
N LYS A 95 0.49 2.05 15.42
CA LYS A 95 1.79 2.69 15.24
C LYS A 95 2.86 1.72 14.74
N ILE A 96 2.74 0.45 15.11
CA ILE A 96 3.65 -0.63 14.70
C ILE A 96 2.91 -1.49 13.68
N PRO A 97 3.46 -1.71 12.49
CA PRO A 97 2.91 -2.65 11.53
C PRO A 97 2.75 -4.05 12.13
N HIS A 98 1.70 -4.75 11.77
CA HIS A 98 1.51 -6.14 12.21
C HIS A 98 2.60 -7.06 11.65
N HIS A 99 3.03 -6.79 10.41
CA HIS A 99 4.11 -7.49 9.76
C HIS A 99 5.00 -6.51 8.98
N THR A 100 6.29 -6.82 8.93
CA THR A 100 7.28 -6.03 8.18
C THR A 100 8.38 -6.91 7.63
N SER A 101 8.90 -6.56 6.47
CA SER A 101 10.08 -7.19 5.86
C SER A 101 10.99 -6.17 5.22
N LYS A 102 12.30 -6.44 5.25
CA LYS A 102 13.31 -5.60 4.59
C LYS A 102 13.26 -5.78 3.08
N VAL A 103 13.30 -4.66 2.38
CA VAL A 103 13.52 -4.58 0.94
C VAL A 103 15.02 -4.37 0.71
N ASN A 104 15.60 -4.99 -0.32
CA ASN A 104 17.06 -4.94 -0.56
C ASN A 104 17.52 -3.76 -1.42
N PHE A 105 16.62 -2.81 -1.68
CA PHE A 105 16.89 -1.54 -2.35
C PHE A 105 16.16 -0.39 -1.61
N LEU A 106 16.32 0.82 -2.06
CA LEU A 106 15.57 1.96 -1.52
C LEU A 106 14.09 1.82 -1.92
N ALA A 107 13.25 1.43 -0.94
CA ALA A 107 11.82 1.22 -1.17
C ALA A 107 11.11 2.55 -1.51
N TYR A 108 10.30 2.53 -2.56
CA TYR A 108 9.60 3.72 -3.07
C TYR A 108 8.11 3.44 -3.31
N GLY A 109 7.71 3.22 -4.56
CA GLY A 109 6.32 2.91 -4.89
C GLY A 109 5.86 1.52 -4.40
N LEU A 110 4.55 1.35 -4.31
CA LEU A 110 3.94 0.08 -3.91
C LEU A 110 2.56 -0.06 -4.54
N CYS A 111 2.19 -1.29 -4.86
CA CYS A 111 0.79 -1.68 -5.07
C CYS A 111 0.54 -3.13 -4.63
N GLY A 112 -0.67 -3.38 -4.17
CA GLY A 112 -1.15 -4.69 -3.79
C GLY A 112 -1.96 -5.37 -4.88
N GLY A 113 -2.23 -6.65 -4.71
CA GLY A 113 -3.09 -7.44 -5.57
C GLY A 113 -3.53 -8.75 -4.93
N LEU A 114 -4.48 -9.40 -5.57
CA LEU A 114 -4.90 -10.76 -5.26
C LEU A 114 -4.52 -11.68 -6.41
N SER A 115 -3.79 -12.77 -6.11
CA SER A 115 -3.51 -13.79 -7.12
C SER A 115 -4.76 -14.62 -7.44
N LYS A 116 -4.73 -15.40 -8.54
CA LYS A 116 -5.83 -16.35 -8.86
C LYS A 116 -6.09 -17.41 -7.80
N LYS A 117 -5.21 -17.51 -6.79
CA LYS A 117 -5.36 -18.45 -5.66
C LYS A 117 -5.81 -17.73 -4.40
N ASP A 118 -6.33 -16.51 -4.53
CA ASP A 118 -6.70 -15.65 -3.40
C ASP A 118 -5.54 -15.42 -2.42
N GLU A 119 -4.30 -15.29 -2.96
CA GLU A 119 -3.14 -14.95 -2.17
C GLU A 119 -2.90 -13.44 -2.27
N VAL A 120 -2.65 -12.81 -1.13
CA VAL A 120 -2.28 -11.40 -1.08
C VAL A 120 -0.85 -11.23 -1.61
N ILE A 121 -0.70 -10.43 -2.66
CA ILE A 121 0.60 -10.11 -3.27
C ILE A 121 0.86 -8.62 -3.22
N ILE A 122 2.14 -8.24 -3.14
CA ILE A 122 2.58 -6.85 -3.00
C ILE A 122 3.78 -6.63 -3.92
N PHE A 123 3.70 -5.60 -4.76
CA PHE A 123 4.82 -5.13 -5.56
C PHE A 123 5.44 -3.92 -4.89
N VAL A 124 6.76 -3.90 -4.79
CA VAL A 124 7.53 -2.76 -4.27
C VAL A 124 8.53 -2.34 -5.33
N THR A 125 8.60 -1.05 -5.62
CA THR A 125 9.50 -0.47 -6.62
C THR A 125 10.70 0.22 -5.98
N GLU A 126 11.80 0.32 -6.73
CA GLU A 126 13.04 0.94 -6.32
C GLU A 126 13.07 2.44 -6.65
N ALA A 127 13.39 3.28 -5.67
CA ALA A 127 13.74 4.67 -5.92
C ALA A 127 15.07 4.75 -6.68
N LYS A 128 15.10 5.53 -7.76
CA LYS A 128 16.30 5.76 -8.59
C LYS A 128 16.89 4.48 -9.19
N GLY A 129 16.03 3.52 -9.49
CA GLY A 129 16.43 2.28 -10.11
C GLY A 129 15.26 1.55 -10.79
N PRO A 130 15.57 0.49 -11.55
CA PRO A 130 14.55 -0.30 -12.25
C PRO A 130 13.99 -1.43 -11.39
N GLY A 131 14.50 -1.63 -10.18
CA GLY A 131 14.18 -2.79 -9.35
C GLY A 131 12.71 -2.86 -8.96
N VAL A 132 12.16 -4.08 -9.02
CA VAL A 132 10.83 -4.42 -8.53
C VAL A 132 10.91 -5.72 -7.75
N GLN A 133 10.35 -5.73 -6.56
CA GLN A 133 10.17 -6.94 -5.76
C GLN A 133 8.70 -7.33 -5.68
N LEU A 134 8.42 -8.61 -5.93
CA LEU A 134 7.12 -9.22 -5.70
C LEU A 134 7.16 -10.02 -4.40
N TRP A 135 6.28 -9.65 -3.50
CA TRP A 135 6.10 -10.29 -2.19
C TRP A 135 4.74 -10.99 -2.12
N LYS A 136 4.68 -12.03 -1.30
CA LYS A 136 3.43 -12.69 -0.89
C LYS A 136 3.26 -12.54 0.61
N PHE A 137 2.03 -12.30 1.04
CA PHE A 137 1.64 -12.35 2.44
C PHE A 137 0.66 -13.51 2.66
N ASP A 138 0.92 -14.36 3.65
CA ASP A 138 0.15 -15.58 3.95
C ASP A 138 -0.51 -15.54 5.35
N ASP A 139 -0.90 -14.35 5.80
CA ASP A 139 -1.43 -14.04 7.14
C ASP A 139 -0.45 -14.24 8.30
N VAL A 140 0.72 -14.78 8.05
CA VAL A 140 1.76 -15.04 9.06
C VAL A 140 3.03 -14.27 8.77
N LYS A 141 3.45 -14.26 7.50
CA LYS A 141 4.72 -13.66 7.10
C LYS A 141 4.67 -13.09 5.68
N LEU A 142 5.56 -12.14 5.44
CA LEU A 142 5.95 -11.67 4.13
C LEU A 142 7.06 -12.55 3.56
N SER A 143 6.87 -13.05 2.35
CA SER A 143 7.84 -13.88 1.64
C SER A 143 8.16 -13.26 0.29
N LEU A 144 9.42 -12.99 0.00
CA LEU A 144 9.87 -12.53 -1.31
C LEU A 144 9.72 -13.67 -2.32
N LEU A 145 8.92 -13.45 -3.37
CA LEU A 145 8.70 -14.42 -4.44
C LEU A 145 9.65 -14.21 -5.61
N ASN A 146 9.86 -12.95 -5.99
CA ASN A 146 10.65 -12.61 -7.17
C ASN A 146 11.24 -11.22 -7.08
N THR A 147 12.33 -11.01 -7.81
CA THR A 147 12.91 -9.69 -8.08
C THR A 147 13.18 -9.58 -9.58
N PHE A 148 12.74 -8.50 -10.19
CA PHE A 148 12.95 -8.24 -11.61
C PHE A 148 13.17 -6.74 -11.85
N ASN A 149 13.49 -6.37 -13.08
CA ASN A 149 13.69 -4.97 -13.46
C ASN A 149 12.55 -4.48 -14.36
N ASN A 150 12.08 -3.27 -14.12
CA ASN A 150 11.22 -2.53 -15.03
C ASN A 150 12.05 -2.02 -16.22
N SER A 151 12.49 -2.95 -17.10
CA SER A 151 13.38 -2.67 -18.22
C SER A 151 14.57 -1.78 -17.81
N ASN A 152 14.76 -0.64 -18.48
CA ASN A 152 15.79 0.34 -18.19
C ASN A 152 15.22 1.59 -17.50
N ALA A 153 14.18 1.44 -16.68
CA ALA A 153 13.60 2.54 -15.94
C ALA A 153 14.65 3.21 -15.05
N TYR A 154 14.63 4.53 -15.00
CA TYR A 154 15.46 5.29 -14.07
C TYR A 154 14.85 5.28 -12.66
N GLU A 155 13.54 5.42 -12.61
CA GLU A 155 12.76 5.46 -11.37
C GLU A 155 11.34 5.00 -11.67
N SER A 156 10.79 4.13 -10.85
CA SER A 156 9.45 3.59 -10.98
C SER A 156 8.67 3.86 -9.71
N GLU A 157 7.57 4.59 -9.80
CA GLU A 157 6.77 4.94 -8.63
C GLU A 157 5.36 4.34 -8.70
N GLY A 158 4.55 4.84 -9.62
CA GLY A 158 3.16 4.41 -9.72
C GLY A 158 3.04 2.99 -10.25
N CYS A 159 2.25 2.19 -9.56
CA CYS A 159 1.88 0.87 -10.08
C CYS A 159 0.43 0.53 -9.75
N VAL A 160 -0.11 -0.45 -10.45
CA VAL A 160 -1.40 -1.06 -10.18
C VAL A 160 -1.38 -2.53 -10.61
N PHE A 161 -2.03 -3.37 -9.84
CA PHE A 161 -2.26 -4.75 -10.21
C PHE A 161 -3.74 -4.96 -10.53
N ASP A 162 -4.01 -5.50 -11.72
CA ASP A 162 -5.33 -5.90 -12.18
C ASP A 162 -5.58 -7.34 -11.70
N ASP A 163 -6.34 -7.47 -10.64
CA ASP A 163 -6.64 -8.75 -9.99
C ASP A 163 -7.42 -9.70 -10.93
N GLU A 164 -8.26 -9.17 -11.82
CA GLU A 164 -9.06 -9.97 -12.75
C GLU A 164 -8.20 -10.55 -13.88
N ASN A 165 -7.40 -9.72 -14.53
CA ASN A 165 -6.57 -10.10 -15.67
C ASN A 165 -5.16 -10.56 -15.28
N GLN A 166 -4.79 -10.46 -14.00
CA GLN A 166 -3.48 -10.81 -13.44
C GLN A 166 -2.35 -10.08 -14.15
N LYS A 167 -2.52 -8.78 -14.31
CA LYS A 167 -1.55 -7.91 -14.98
C LYS A 167 -1.03 -6.85 -14.03
N PHE A 168 0.27 -6.72 -14.00
CA PHE A 168 0.97 -5.66 -13.29
C PHE A 168 1.29 -4.52 -14.26
N PHE A 169 0.88 -3.31 -13.92
CA PHE A 169 1.21 -2.09 -14.66
C PHE A 169 2.10 -1.22 -13.78
N ILE A 170 3.14 -0.66 -14.38
CA ILE A 170 4.11 0.18 -13.67
C ILE A 170 4.47 1.39 -14.55
N SER A 171 4.51 2.58 -13.95
CA SER A 171 4.89 3.82 -14.59
C SER A 171 6.30 4.26 -14.20
N GLU A 172 7.01 4.88 -15.16
CA GLU A 172 8.26 5.58 -14.89
C GLU A 172 8.00 7.02 -14.49
N GLU A 173 8.68 7.47 -13.45
CA GLU A 173 8.70 8.88 -13.04
C GLU A 173 9.82 9.63 -13.77
N ASN A 174 9.60 9.99 -15.02
CA ASN A 174 10.48 10.84 -15.80
C ASN A 174 9.74 11.61 -16.90
N LYS A 175 10.42 12.60 -17.54
CA LYS A 175 9.81 13.45 -18.57
C LYS A 175 9.32 12.70 -19.83
N LYS A 176 9.81 11.50 -20.07
CA LYS A 176 9.41 10.62 -21.18
C LYS A 176 8.93 9.27 -20.63
N GLY A 177 8.39 9.29 -19.42
CA GLY A 177 7.94 8.10 -18.73
C GLY A 177 6.93 7.30 -19.57
N VAL A 178 7.00 6.00 -19.43
CA VAL A 178 6.11 5.05 -20.08
C VAL A 178 5.43 4.18 -19.05
N ILE A 179 4.25 3.68 -19.38
CA ILE A 179 3.60 2.62 -18.62
C ILE A 179 3.93 1.29 -19.27
N ARG A 180 4.39 0.33 -18.48
CA ARG A 180 4.64 -1.05 -18.92
C ARG A 180 3.72 -2.01 -18.21
N SER A 181 3.40 -3.12 -18.88
CA SER A 181 2.63 -4.22 -18.32
C SER A 181 3.45 -5.51 -18.28
N TYR A 182 3.26 -6.29 -17.22
CA TYR A 182 3.92 -7.56 -16.97
C TYR A 182 2.90 -8.64 -16.61
#